data_8ebe2c55e7091d4c59bba7d8e9fd1e37
#
_entry.id   8ebe2c55e7091d4c59bba7d8e9fd1e37
#
_cell.length_a   1.000
_cell.length_b   1.000
_cell.length_c   1.000
_cell.angle_alpha   90.00
_cell.angle_beta   90.00
_cell.angle_gamma   90.00
#
_symmetry.space_group_name_H-M   'P 1'
#
loop_
_entity.id
_entity.type
_entity.pdbx_description
1 polymer ?
#
loop_
_entity_poly.entity_id
_entity_poly.type
_entity_poly.pdbx_seq_one_letter_code
_entity_poly.pdbx_strand_id
1 'polypeptide(L)'
;LPNSARVVAVTLSSLNHSSERKTLPMVAPPPVKATAKIKVGDSLASFLKRHGITQKQLLSWNPGLQLSALTIGQELQIAEATSGQSLLAVRPSSGGAAWPDRPLSSSADQPNSLKPPIVGYQWPTKGVFTSGYGWRWGRMHKGIDIANNTGTPVVAARDGIVSFSGWKGAYGYLVEIAHSDGEFTRYAHNSRLLVKKGQIVPRGSRISLMGSTGRSTGPHLHFEIRRAGGAALNPLVKLPARKA
;
A
#
# COMPACT_ATOMS: atom_id res chain seq x y z
N LEU A 1 -9.56 86.62 64.91
CA LEU A 1 -9.27 85.18 64.79
C LEU A 1 -9.42 84.73 63.33
N PRO A 2 -8.36 84.24 62.66
CA PRO A 2 -8.33 84.03 61.24
C PRO A 2 -8.71 82.58 60.88
N ASN A 3 -9.41 82.46 59.80
CA ASN A 3 -9.80 81.17 59.23
C ASN A 3 -8.92 80.91 58.01
N SER A 4 -8.04 79.91 58.12
CA SER A 4 -7.14 79.49 57.06
C SER A 4 -7.90 78.59 56.06
N ALA A 5 -8.04 79.11 54.82
CA ALA A 5 -8.52 78.29 53.74
C ALA A 5 -7.39 77.39 53.26
N ARG A 6 -7.55 76.11 53.39
CA ARG A 6 -6.69 75.11 52.80
C ARG A 6 -7.07 74.84 51.38
N VAL A 7 -6.19 75.15 50.45
CA VAL A 7 -6.30 74.82 49.05
C VAL A 7 -5.92 73.31 48.89
N VAL A 8 -6.85 72.52 48.48
CA VAL A 8 -6.58 71.12 48.14
C VAL A 8 -6.22 71.09 46.67
N ALA A 9 -4.98 70.77 46.41
CA ALA A 9 -4.50 70.48 45.03
C ALA A 9 -5.03 69.11 44.63
N VAL A 10 -5.89 69.11 43.61
CA VAL A 10 -6.32 67.84 42.96
C VAL A 10 -5.28 67.47 41.93
N THR A 11 -4.47 66.45 42.24
CA THR A 11 -3.54 65.87 41.28
C THR A 11 -4.35 64.98 40.34
N LEU A 12 -4.41 65.31 39.07
CA LEU A 12 -4.94 64.43 38.00
C LEU A 12 -3.99 63.30 37.82
N SER A 13 -4.33 62.13 38.40
CA SER A 13 -3.64 60.88 38.16
C SER A 13 -4.11 60.30 36.79
N SER A 14 -3.20 60.29 35.85
CA SER A 14 -3.39 59.70 34.52
C SER A 14 -3.74 58.30 34.64
N LEU A 15 -4.98 57.88 34.35
CA LEU A 15 -5.41 56.52 34.20
C LEU A 15 -4.83 55.99 32.89
N ASN A 16 -3.63 55.39 32.99
CA ASN A 16 -3.12 54.47 31.97
C ASN A 16 -3.99 53.23 31.98
N HIS A 17 -5.00 53.18 31.13
CA HIS A 17 -5.66 51.96 30.76
C HIS A 17 -4.74 51.16 29.85
N SER A 18 -3.80 50.46 30.47
CA SER A 18 -3.10 49.34 29.80
C SER A 18 -4.14 48.25 29.55
N SER A 19 -4.71 48.27 28.37
CA SER A 19 -5.55 47.18 27.86
C SER A 19 -4.65 45.97 27.68
N GLU A 20 -4.51 45.14 28.71
CA GLU A 20 -3.99 43.81 28.60
C GLU A 20 -4.93 43.04 27.65
N ARG A 21 -4.54 42.99 26.37
CA ARG A 21 -5.10 42.01 25.45
C ARG A 21 -4.67 40.65 25.97
N LYS A 22 -5.57 40.02 26.69
CA LYS A 22 -5.49 38.60 27.04
C LYS A 22 -5.42 37.83 25.72
N THR A 23 -4.20 37.55 25.29
CA THR A 23 -3.95 36.65 24.15
C THR A 23 -4.50 35.30 24.54
N LEU A 24 -5.62 34.92 23.95
CA LEU A 24 -6.13 33.57 24.02
C LEU A 24 -5.00 32.63 23.54
N PRO A 25 -4.74 31.52 24.24
CA PRO A 25 -3.75 30.58 23.78
C PRO A 25 -4.16 30.14 22.40
N MET A 26 -3.31 30.43 21.40
CA MET A 26 -3.47 29.92 20.04
C MET A 26 -3.34 28.41 20.15
N VAL A 27 -4.48 27.71 20.08
CA VAL A 27 -4.48 26.25 19.94
C VAL A 27 -3.76 25.99 18.63
N ALA A 28 -2.58 25.38 18.71
CA ALA A 28 -1.84 24.96 17.53
C ALA A 28 -2.74 24.05 16.71
N PRO A 29 -2.82 24.25 15.38
CA PRO A 29 -3.60 23.37 14.53
C PRO A 29 -3.10 21.92 14.72
N PRO A 30 -4.00 20.94 14.70
CA PRO A 30 -3.60 19.54 14.86
C PRO A 30 -2.55 19.17 13.82
N PRO A 31 -1.55 18.37 14.18
CA PRO A 31 -0.46 18.00 13.29
C PRO A 31 -1.01 17.34 12.01
N VAL A 32 -0.68 17.91 10.87
CA VAL A 32 -1.08 17.37 9.57
C VAL A 32 -0.21 16.13 9.31
N LYS A 33 -0.81 14.95 9.40
CA LYS A 33 -0.14 13.70 9.07
C LYS A 33 0.01 13.61 7.56
N ALA A 34 1.24 13.60 7.06
CA ALA A 34 1.47 13.35 5.64
C ALA A 34 1.27 11.85 5.35
N THR A 35 0.42 11.53 4.38
CA THR A 35 0.15 10.16 3.94
C THR A 35 0.54 9.96 2.48
N ALA A 36 0.86 8.74 2.11
CA ALA A 36 1.12 8.36 0.73
C ALA A 36 0.48 7.01 0.39
N LYS A 37 -0.02 6.91 -0.84
CA LYS A 37 -0.63 5.67 -1.34
C LYS A 37 0.38 4.81 -2.08
N ILE A 38 0.30 3.51 -1.86
CA ILE A 38 1.08 2.52 -2.59
C ILE A 38 0.55 2.43 -4.03
N LYS A 39 1.45 2.58 -5.01
CA LYS A 39 1.11 2.53 -6.43
C LYS A 39 1.37 1.15 -7.03
N VAL A 40 0.71 0.85 -8.15
CA VAL A 40 0.97 -0.34 -8.94
C VAL A 40 2.44 -0.38 -9.37
N GLY A 41 3.11 -1.53 -9.18
CA GLY A 41 4.53 -1.69 -9.51
C GLY A 41 5.51 -1.21 -8.45
N ASP A 42 5.05 -0.61 -7.36
CA ASP A 42 5.93 -0.28 -6.24
C ASP A 42 6.53 -1.55 -5.61
N SER A 43 7.81 -1.46 -5.25
CA SER A 43 8.40 -2.32 -4.23
C SER A 43 8.46 -1.56 -2.92
N LEU A 44 8.53 -2.26 -1.79
CA LEU A 44 8.75 -1.60 -0.50
C LEU A 44 9.99 -0.70 -0.56
N ALA A 45 11.07 -1.18 -1.18
CA ALA A 45 12.31 -0.40 -1.33
C ALA A 45 12.12 0.86 -2.20
N SER A 46 11.37 0.76 -3.32
CA SER A 46 11.09 1.93 -4.18
C SER A 46 10.16 2.94 -3.49
N PHE A 47 9.19 2.46 -2.73
CA PHE A 47 8.31 3.30 -1.92
C PHE A 47 9.11 4.08 -0.86
N LEU A 48 9.93 3.38 -0.06
CA LEU A 48 10.77 4.01 0.97
C LEU A 48 11.74 5.03 0.36
N LYS A 49 12.41 4.68 -0.75
CA LYS A 49 13.34 5.58 -1.45
C LYS A 49 12.64 6.83 -2.00
N ARG A 50 11.46 6.66 -2.60
CA ARG A 50 10.68 7.77 -3.17
C ARG A 50 10.26 8.80 -2.11
N HIS A 51 9.95 8.33 -0.90
CA HIS A 51 9.51 9.19 0.20
C HIS A 51 10.66 9.57 1.16
N GLY A 52 11.90 9.13 0.90
CA GLY A 52 13.07 9.46 1.72
C GLY A 52 13.00 8.93 3.16
N ILE A 53 12.25 7.84 3.38
CA ILE A 53 12.01 7.26 4.71
C ILE A 53 12.64 5.88 4.83
N THR A 54 12.98 5.52 6.08
CA THR A 54 13.47 4.19 6.41
C THR A 54 12.32 3.25 6.78
N GLN A 55 12.54 1.95 6.67
CA GLN A 55 11.57 0.95 7.11
C GLN A 55 11.20 1.11 8.59
N LYS A 56 12.16 1.49 9.45
CA LYS A 56 11.95 1.72 10.88
C LYS A 56 10.98 2.89 11.11
N GLN A 57 11.15 4.00 10.38
CA GLN A 57 10.25 5.16 10.43
C GLN A 57 8.85 4.80 9.94
N LEU A 58 8.75 4.07 8.82
CA LEU A 58 7.45 3.64 8.31
C LEU A 58 6.69 2.81 9.35
N LEU A 59 7.34 1.89 10.04
CA LEU A 59 6.73 1.06 11.08
C LEU A 59 6.37 1.86 12.34
N SER A 60 7.20 2.84 12.74
CA SER A 60 6.91 3.70 13.89
C SER A 60 5.67 4.57 13.70
N TRP A 61 5.46 5.06 12.48
CA TRP A 61 4.29 5.89 12.14
C TRP A 61 3.04 5.08 11.81
N ASN A 62 3.18 3.78 11.52
CA ASN A 62 2.08 2.86 11.22
C ASN A 62 2.14 1.65 12.17
N PRO A 63 1.80 1.80 13.46
CA PRO A 63 1.83 0.70 14.41
C PRO A 63 0.88 -0.42 13.97
N GLY A 64 1.36 -1.66 13.99
CA GLY A 64 0.61 -2.82 13.52
C GLY A 64 0.72 -3.11 12.01
N LEU A 65 1.46 -2.28 11.25
CA LEU A 65 1.68 -2.51 9.82
C LEU A 65 2.52 -3.77 9.61
N GLN A 66 1.93 -4.76 8.93
CA GLN A 66 2.67 -5.92 8.45
C GLN A 66 3.23 -5.63 7.06
N LEU A 67 4.55 -5.54 6.92
CA LEU A 67 5.20 -5.24 5.65
C LEU A 67 4.96 -6.30 4.56
N SER A 68 4.63 -7.52 4.97
CA SER A 68 4.21 -8.61 4.07
C SER A 68 2.76 -8.48 3.57
N ALA A 69 1.99 -7.57 4.17
CA ALA A 69 0.56 -7.41 3.95
C ALA A 69 0.19 -6.09 3.23
N LEU A 70 1.17 -5.40 2.66
CA LEU A 70 0.93 -4.15 1.94
C LEU A 70 0.09 -4.39 0.68
N THR A 71 -0.94 -3.56 0.49
CA THR A 71 -1.83 -3.62 -0.67
C THR A 71 -1.73 -2.35 -1.50
N ILE A 72 -2.00 -2.48 -2.81
CA ILE A 72 -2.05 -1.31 -3.71
C ILE A 72 -3.23 -0.44 -3.33
N GLY A 73 -2.99 0.88 -3.33
CA GLY A 73 -3.96 1.87 -2.87
C GLY A 73 -4.00 2.06 -1.36
N GLN A 74 -3.30 1.21 -0.60
CA GLN A 74 -3.18 1.39 0.85
C GLN A 74 -2.49 2.71 1.15
N GLU A 75 -3.09 3.46 2.07
CA GLU A 75 -2.57 4.74 2.54
C GLU A 75 -1.70 4.50 3.77
N LEU A 76 -0.48 4.98 3.71
CA LEU A 76 0.52 4.84 4.78
C LEU A 76 0.94 6.21 5.27
N GLN A 77 1.10 6.36 6.58
CA GLN A 77 1.68 7.56 7.17
C GLN A 77 3.17 7.59 6.88
N ILE A 78 3.66 8.68 6.24
CA ILE A 78 5.05 8.83 5.79
C ILE A 78 5.82 9.96 6.48
N ALA A 79 5.15 10.75 7.32
CA ALA A 79 5.79 11.75 8.16
C ALA A 79 4.98 11.97 9.43
N GLU A 80 5.67 12.21 10.55
CA GLU A 80 5.09 12.89 11.69
C GLU A 80 5.18 14.39 11.43
N ALA A 81 4.11 15.11 11.68
CA ALA A 81 4.18 16.56 11.64
C ALA A 81 5.09 17.02 12.76
N THR A 82 6.30 17.41 12.41
CA THR A 82 7.16 18.17 13.30
C THR A 82 6.48 19.53 13.52
N SER A 83 5.93 19.72 14.71
CA SER A 83 5.52 21.03 15.16
C SER A 83 6.77 21.92 15.19
N GLY A 84 6.98 22.75 14.15
CA GLY A 84 8.05 23.72 14.23
C GLY A 84 8.73 24.20 12.96
N GLN A 85 8.29 23.84 11.77
CA GLN A 85 8.71 24.56 10.56
C GLN A 85 7.50 25.04 9.76
N SER A 86 7.07 26.23 10.10
CA SER A 86 6.25 27.05 9.21
C SER A 86 7.05 27.24 7.92
N LEU A 87 6.66 26.55 6.88
CA LEU A 87 7.02 26.95 5.53
C LEU A 87 6.38 28.32 5.34
N LEU A 88 7.17 29.37 5.47
CA LEU A 88 6.82 30.71 5.05
C LEU A 88 6.41 30.62 3.59
N ALA A 89 5.10 30.57 3.35
CA ALA A 89 4.55 30.84 2.04
C ALA A 89 4.90 32.30 1.75
N VAL A 90 5.95 32.52 0.98
CA VAL A 90 6.24 33.82 0.37
C VAL A 90 5.06 34.10 -0.55
N ARG A 91 4.14 34.94 -0.08
CA ARG A 91 3.17 35.56 -0.96
C ARG A 91 3.92 36.57 -1.82
N PRO A 92 3.95 36.44 -3.14
CA PRO A 92 4.36 37.58 -3.96
C PRO A 92 3.29 38.66 -3.82
N SER A 93 3.65 39.74 -3.15
CA SER A 93 2.88 40.98 -3.17
C SER A 93 3.19 41.62 -4.49
N SER A 94 2.29 41.59 -5.45
CA SER A 94 1.97 42.73 -6.32
C SER A 94 1.16 42.29 -7.54
N GLY A 95 0.14 43.11 -7.85
CA GLY A 95 -0.43 43.18 -9.17
C GLY A 95 -1.69 42.37 -9.40
N GLY A 96 -2.82 43.05 -9.28
CA GLY A 96 -4.14 42.51 -9.56
C GLY A 96 -4.30 41.88 -10.93
N ALA A 97 -4.88 40.73 -10.90
CA ALA A 97 -5.75 40.23 -11.96
C ALA A 97 -6.81 39.39 -11.29
N ALA A 98 -8.05 39.85 -11.36
CA ALA A 98 -9.20 39.09 -10.92
C ALA A 98 -9.23 37.77 -11.71
N TRP A 99 -9.24 36.66 -10.98
CA TRP A 99 -9.53 35.34 -11.58
C TRP A 99 -11.00 35.37 -12.02
N PRO A 100 -11.31 35.02 -13.28
CA PRO A 100 -12.69 34.84 -13.66
C PRO A 100 -13.28 33.68 -12.88
N ASP A 101 -14.40 33.93 -12.23
CA ASP A 101 -15.22 32.90 -11.59
C ASP A 101 -15.54 31.81 -12.63
N ARG A 102 -14.92 30.66 -12.46
CA ARG A 102 -15.27 29.48 -13.25
C ARG A 102 -16.55 28.91 -12.64
N PRO A 103 -17.64 28.80 -13.39
CA PRO A 103 -18.85 28.18 -12.87
C PRO A 103 -18.53 26.75 -12.47
N LEU A 104 -18.94 26.35 -11.28
CA LEU A 104 -18.99 24.98 -10.83
C LEU A 104 -19.94 24.22 -11.76
N SER A 105 -19.42 23.69 -12.86
CA SER A 105 -20.15 22.68 -13.62
C SER A 105 -20.14 21.40 -12.82
N SER A 106 -21.34 21.07 -12.39
CA SER A 106 -21.80 19.82 -11.82
C SER A 106 -21.20 18.59 -12.49
N SER A 107 -20.76 17.67 -11.64
CA SER A 107 -20.88 16.21 -11.76
C SER A 107 -20.80 15.64 -13.18
N ALA A 108 -19.72 15.04 -13.52
CA ALA A 108 -19.55 13.79 -14.24
C ALA A 108 -18.11 13.70 -14.71
N ASP A 109 -17.27 13.17 -13.90
CA ASP A 109 -16.12 12.34 -14.24
C ASP A 109 -15.27 12.16 -12.97
N GLN A 110 -15.80 11.39 -12.05
CA GLN A 110 -14.97 10.73 -11.06
C GLN A 110 -14.61 9.32 -11.60
N PRO A 111 -13.44 9.12 -12.19
CA PRO A 111 -12.93 7.78 -12.40
C PRO A 111 -12.31 7.30 -11.10
N ASN A 112 -13.10 7.20 -10.05
CA ASN A 112 -12.65 6.57 -8.82
C ASN A 112 -13.77 5.80 -8.13
N SER A 113 -14.44 4.93 -8.87
CA SER A 113 -15.04 3.79 -8.22
C SER A 113 -13.87 2.90 -7.79
N LEU A 114 -13.37 3.12 -6.61
CA LEU A 114 -12.59 2.13 -5.87
C LEU A 114 -13.48 0.90 -5.80
N LYS A 115 -13.35 0.00 -6.79
CA LYS A 115 -13.90 -1.34 -6.66
C LYS A 115 -13.38 -1.85 -5.33
N PRO A 116 -14.25 -2.31 -4.42
CA PRO A 116 -13.79 -2.89 -3.16
C PRO A 116 -12.73 -3.92 -3.48
N PRO A 117 -11.68 -4.07 -2.65
CA PRO A 117 -10.64 -5.06 -2.89
C PRO A 117 -11.34 -6.40 -3.14
N ILE A 118 -11.09 -6.99 -4.31
CA ILE A 118 -11.74 -8.26 -4.67
C ILE A 118 -11.13 -9.30 -3.74
N VAL A 119 -11.82 -9.54 -2.62
CA VAL A 119 -11.44 -10.53 -1.62
C VAL A 119 -11.65 -11.90 -2.25
N GLY A 120 -10.57 -12.53 -2.68
CA GLY A 120 -10.63 -13.88 -3.23
C GLY A 120 -9.52 -14.20 -4.21
N TYR A 121 -9.34 -15.48 -4.43
CA TYR A 121 -8.40 -16.00 -5.42
C TYR A 121 -9.03 -16.02 -6.81
N GLN A 122 -8.19 -15.92 -7.84
CA GLN A 122 -8.54 -16.22 -9.23
C GLN A 122 -7.63 -17.31 -9.78
N TRP A 123 -8.04 -17.95 -10.88
CA TRP A 123 -7.19 -18.88 -11.59
C TRP A 123 -5.91 -18.18 -12.08
N PRO A 124 -4.73 -18.77 -11.81
CA PRO A 124 -3.44 -18.13 -12.11
C PRO A 124 -3.05 -18.20 -13.58
N THR A 125 -3.70 -19.04 -14.36
CA THR A 125 -3.43 -19.21 -15.80
C THR A 125 -4.60 -19.89 -16.51
N LYS A 126 -4.62 -19.77 -17.82
CA LYS A 126 -5.50 -20.57 -18.70
C LYS A 126 -4.80 -21.90 -19.03
N GLY A 127 -5.57 -22.97 -19.23
CA GLY A 127 -5.03 -24.27 -19.61
C GLY A 127 -5.90 -25.44 -19.15
N VAL A 128 -5.43 -26.64 -19.39
CA VAL A 128 -6.10 -27.89 -19.00
C VAL A 128 -5.68 -28.25 -17.57
N PHE A 129 -6.64 -28.51 -16.70
CA PHE A 129 -6.37 -29.06 -15.37
C PHE A 129 -5.92 -30.52 -15.50
N THR A 130 -4.67 -30.82 -15.15
CA THR A 130 -4.07 -32.13 -15.37
C THR A 130 -3.87 -32.91 -14.08
N SER A 131 -3.74 -32.23 -12.93
CA SER A 131 -3.45 -32.92 -11.67
C SER A 131 -3.94 -32.15 -10.46
N GLY A 132 -4.60 -32.85 -9.54
CA GLY A 132 -5.13 -32.33 -8.29
C GLY A 132 -4.16 -32.38 -7.13
N TYR A 133 -4.54 -31.72 -6.03
CA TYR A 133 -3.88 -31.78 -4.73
C TYR A 133 -4.15 -33.12 -4.06
N GLY A 134 -3.14 -33.72 -3.41
CA GLY A 134 -3.31 -34.94 -2.62
C GLY A 134 -2.19 -35.96 -2.79
N TRP A 135 -2.33 -37.08 -2.10
CA TRP A 135 -1.40 -38.22 -2.17
C TRP A 135 -1.54 -38.97 -3.50
N ARG A 136 -0.41 -39.25 -4.15
CA ARG A 136 -0.35 -40.03 -5.37
C ARG A 136 1.01 -40.75 -5.47
N TRP A 137 1.00 -42.04 -5.78
CA TRP A 137 2.21 -42.88 -5.91
C TRP A 137 3.21 -42.68 -4.74
N GLY A 138 2.71 -42.75 -3.50
CA GLY A 138 3.54 -42.59 -2.30
C GLY A 138 4.08 -41.20 -2.03
N ARG A 139 3.61 -40.17 -2.76
CA ARG A 139 4.06 -38.78 -2.61
C ARG A 139 2.91 -37.78 -2.57
N MET A 140 3.08 -36.79 -1.67
CA MET A 140 2.13 -35.70 -1.57
C MET A 140 2.34 -34.68 -2.68
N HIS A 141 1.31 -34.45 -3.52
CA HIS A 141 1.23 -33.32 -4.44
C HIS A 141 0.65 -32.11 -3.72
N LYS A 142 1.49 -31.10 -3.49
CA LYS A 142 1.20 -29.97 -2.62
C LYS A 142 0.43 -28.83 -3.30
N GLY A 143 -0.01 -29.03 -4.54
CA GLY A 143 -0.70 -28.03 -5.35
C GLY A 143 -1.59 -28.67 -6.41
N ILE A 144 -1.84 -27.88 -7.45
CA ILE A 144 -2.53 -28.33 -8.67
C ILE A 144 -1.66 -28.04 -9.88
N ASP A 145 -1.83 -28.82 -10.94
CA ASP A 145 -1.12 -28.64 -12.20
C ASP A 145 -2.09 -28.24 -13.30
N ILE A 146 -1.71 -27.21 -14.06
CA ILE A 146 -2.48 -26.65 -15.19
C ILE A 146 -1.55 -26.60 -16.40
N ALA A 147 -1.82 -27.44 -17.40
CA ALA A 147 -1.00 -27.56 -18.60
C ALA A 147 -1.45 -26.59 -19.70
N ASN A 148 -0.47 -26.00 -20.36
CA ASN A 148 -0.63 -25.21 -21.58
C ASN A 148 0.76 -25.03 -22.23
N ASN A 149 0.81 -24.39 -23.39
CA ASN A 149 2.05 -24.13 -24.12
C ASN A 149 3.04 -23.30 -23.30
N THR A 150 4.34 -23.58 -23.47
CA THR A 150 5.41 -22.72 -22.96
C THR A 150 5.18 -21.27 -23.41
N GLY A 151 5.38 -20.32 -22.49
CA GLY A 151 5.11 -18.89 -22.76
C GLY A 151 3.71 -18.43 -22.41
N THR A 152 2.78 -19.35 -22.06
CA THR A 152 1.45 -18.95 -21.57
C THR A 152 1.57 -18.02 -20.36
N PRO A 153 0.86 -16.88 -20.32
CA PRO A 153 0.91 -15.96 -19.19
C PRO A 153 0.45 -16.60 -17.88
N VAL A 154 1.23 -16.38 -16.83
CA VAL A 154 0.87 -16.70 -15.46
C VAL A 154 0.65 -15.38 -14.72
N VAL A 155 -0.46 -15.29 -14.00
CA VAL A 155 -0.88 -14.09 -13.29
C VAL A 155 -0.97 -14.33 -11.78
N ALA A 156 -0.82 -13.27 -10.99
CA ALA A 156 -1.02 -13.33 -9.55
C ALA A 156 -2.46 -13.73 -9.24
N ALA A 157 -2.65 -14.80 -8.49
CA ALA A 157 -3.99 -15.29 -8.13
C ALA A 157 -4.69 -14.37 -7.12
N ARG A 158 -3.93 -13.55 -6.39
CA ARG A 158 -4.39 -12.59 -5.38
C ARG A 158 -3.37 -11.47 -5.22
N ASP A 159 -3.80 -10.29 -4.69
CA ASP A 159 -2.90 -9.18 -4.35
C ASP A 159 -1.86 -9.62 -3.32
N GLY A 160 -0.63 -9.11 -3.44
CA GLY A 160 0.40 -9.39 -2.46
C GLY A 160 1.77 -8.82 -2.82
N ILE A 161 2.78 -9.27 -2.07
CA ILE A 161 4.19 -8.92 -2.27
C ILE A 161 4.95 -10.16 -2.69
N VAL A 162 5.78 -10.04 -3.71
CA VAL A 162 6.67 -11.12 -4.14
C VAL A 162 7.70 -11.41 -3.04
N SER A 163 7.54 -12.51 -2.32
CA SER A 163 8.46 -12.96 -1.27
C SER A 163 9.69 -13.67 -1.86
N PHE A 164 9.53 -14.31 -3.02
CA PHE A 164 10.61 -14.98 -3.73
C PHE A 164 10.40 -14.92 -5.25
N SER A 165 11.48 -14.73 -6.00
CA SER A 165 11.50 -14.81 -7.48
C SER A 165 12.87 -15.30 -7.93
N GLY A 166 12.96 -16.52 -8.44
CA GLY A 166 14.23 -17.14 -8.81
C GLY A 166 14.16 -18.66 -9.00
N TRP A 167 15.31 -19.30 -9.11
CA TRP A 167 15.44 -20.76 -9.19
C TRP A 167 15.30 -21.40 -7.80
N LYS A 168 14.51 -22.46 -7.66
CA LYS A 168 14.29 -23.15 -6.38
C LYS A 168 14.19 -24.67 -6.57
N GLY A 169 15.30 -25.31 -6.82
CA GLY A 169 15.44 -26.78 -6.90
C GLY A 169 14.39 -27.43 -7.81
N ALA A 170 13.62 -28.39 -7.30
CA ALA A 170 12.61 -29.11 -8.05
C ALA A 170 11.48 -28.25 -8.64
N TYR A 171 11.23 -27.05 -8.09
CA TYR A 171 10.25 -26.09 -8.63
C TYR A 171 10.72 -25.39 -9.91
N GLY A 172 12.04 -25.44 -10.23
CA GLY A 172 12.61 -24.66 -11.31
C GLY A 172 12.51 -23.15 -11.03
N TYR A 173 12.15 -22.36 -12.02
CA TYR A 173 11.85 -20.94 -11.83
C TYR A 173 10.52 -20.79 -11.10
N LEU A 174 10.60 -20.19 -9.90
CA LEU A 174 9.50 -20.02 -8.96
C LEU A 174 9.25 -18.54 -8.67
N VAL A 175 7.98 -18.16 -8.66
CA VAL A 175 7.48 -16.96 -7.98
C VAL A 175 6.73 -17.40 -6.74
N GLU A 176 6.98 -16.73 -5.59
CA GLU A 176 6.17 -16.88 -4.39
C GLU A 176 5.65 -15.51 -3.98
N ILE A 177 4.34 -15.40 -3.70
CA ILE A 177 3.67 -14.17 -3.31
C ILE A 177 3.10 -14.34 -1.91
N ALA A 178 3.45 -13.44 -0.99
CA ALA A 178 2.88 -13.32 0.34
C ALA A 178 1.63 -12.42 0.29
N HIS A 179 0.57 -12.86 0.95
CA HIS A 179 -0.73 -12.19 1.03
C HIS A 179 -0.98 -11.58 2.42
N SER A 180 -1.94 -10.68 2.52
CA SER A 180 -2.23 -9.90 3.74
C SER A 180 -2.66 -10.73 4.95
N ASP A 181 -3.22 -11.92 4.72
CA ASP A 181 -3.66 -12.86 5.77
C ASP A 181 -2.57 -13.85 6.19
N GLY A 182 -1.32 -13.68 5.72
CA GLY A 182 -0.20 -14.57 5.98
C GLY A 182 -0.19 -15.84 5.11
N GLU A 183 -1.12 -15.99 4.19
CA GLU A 183 -1.05 -17.06 3.18
C GLU A 183 -0.01 -16.73 2.09
N PHE A 184 0.44 -17.76 1.38
CA PHE A 184 1.38 -17.64 0.26
C PHE A 184 0.85 -18.39 -0.95
N THR A 185 1.13 -17.87 -2.14
CA THR A 185 0.94 -18.61 -3.39
C THR A 185 2.28 -18.87 -4.07
N ARG A 186 2.43 -20.07 -4.66
CA ARG A 186 3.61 -20.49 -5.43
C ARG A 186 3.24 -20.78 -6.85
N TYR A 187 4.09 -20.30 -7.76
CA TYR A 187 3.95 -20.45 -9.21
C TYR A 187 5.25 -21.02 -9.76
N ALA A 188 5.27 -22.32 -10.05
CA ALA A 188 6.49 -23.07 -10.38
C ALA A 188 6.54 -23.51 -11.84
N HIS A 189 7.70 -24.06 -12.24
CA HIS A 189 8.04 -24.56 -13.58
C HIS A 189 8.02 -23.50 -14.67
N ASN A 190 8.15 -22.21 -14.31
CA ASN A 190 8.12 -21.10 -15.27
C ASN A 190 9.31 -21.17 -16.24
N SER A 191 9.12 -20.65 -17.46
CA SER A 191 10.19 -20.42 -18.43
C SER A 191 10.86 -19.06 -18.20
N ARG A 192 10.10 -18.07 -17.73
CA ARG A 192 10.59 -16.70 -17.50
C ARG A 192 9.87 -16.06 -16.33
N LEU A 193 10.62 -15.33 -15.48
CA LEU A 193 10.09 -14.53 -14.39
C LEU A 193 10.01 -13.06 -14.83
N LEU A 194 8.90 -12.40 -14.53
CA LEU A 194 8.62 -11.01 -14.93
C LEU A 194 8.59 -10.06 -13.74
N VAL A 195 8.71 -10.59 -12.51
CA VAL A 195 8.67 -9.84 -11.26
C VAL A 195 9.89 -10.15 -10.41
N LYS A 196 10.22 -9.23 -9.48
CA LYS A 196 11.35 -9.36 -8.56
C LYS A 196 10.87 -9.40 -7.12
N LYS A 197 11.66 -10.03 -6.23
CA LYS A 197 11.40 -10.02 -4.77
C LYS A 197 11.18 -8.59 -4.26
N GLY A 198 10.18 -8.42 -3.40
CA GLY A 198 9.77 -7.14 -2.83
C GLY A 198 8.80 -6.32 -3.68
N GLN A 199 8.48 -6.76 -4.91
CA GLN A 199 7.52 -6.07 -5.77
C GLN A 199 6.09 -6.33 -5.30
N ILE A 200 5.30 -5.26 -5.23
CA ILE A 200 3.86 -5.33 -4.95
C ILE A 200 3.13 -5.65 -6.25
N VAL A 201 2.34 -6.70 -6.24
CA VAL A 201 1.61 -7.19 -7.40
C VAL A 201 0.11 -7.27 -7.11
N PRO A 202 -0.73 -6.58 -7.92
CA PRO A 202 -2.16 -6.78 -7.88
C PRO A 202 -2.55 -8.16 -8.37
N ARG A 203 -3.69 -8.65 -7.91
CA ARG A 203 -4.38 -9.80 -8.50
C ARG A 203 -4.55 -9.58 -10.02
N GLY A 204 -4.24 -10.62 -10.80
CA GLY A 204 -4.32 -10.56 -12.26
C GLY A 204 -3.09 -9.97 -12.95
N SER A 205 -2.14 -9.40 -12.22
CA SER A 205 -0.87 -8.94 -12.80
C SER A 205 -0.07 -10.11 -13.35
N ARG A 206 0.49 -9.94 -14.54
CA ARG A 206 1.39 -10.95 -15.13
C ARG A 206 2.70 -11.01 -14.35
N ILE A 207 3.01 -12.19 -13.81
CA ILE A 207 4.17 -12.41 -12.93
C ILE A 207 5.24 -13.30 -13.55
N SER A 208 4.85 -14.19 -14.46
CA SER A 208 5.76 -15.12 -15.14
C SER A 208 5.15 -15.65 -16.44
N LEU A 209 5.93 -16.46 -17.13
CA LEU A 209 5.49 -17.24 -18.30
C LEU A 209 5.65 -18.73 -18.00
N MET A 210 4.64 -19.51 -18.34
CA MET A 210 4.65 -20.96 -18.16
C MET A 210 5.84 -21.61 -18.88
N GLY A 211 6.37 -22.68 -18.31
CA GLY A 211 7.46 -23.46 -18.87
C GLY A 211 7.46 -24.89 -18.38
N SER A 212 8.64 -25.52 -18.41
CA SER A 212 8.86 -26.88 -17.95
C SER A 212 10.20 -27.00 -17.23
N THR A 213 10.55 -25.97 -16.41
CA THR A 213 11.82 -25.93 -15.68
C THR A 213 11.75 -26.71 -14.36
N GLY A 214 12.90 -27.15 -13.85
CA GLY A 214 12.98 -27.99 -12.64
C GLY A 214 12.52 -29.42 -12.91
N ARG A 215 11.83 -30.04 -11.94
CA ARG A 215 11.31 -31.38 -12.12
C ARG A 215 9.91 -31.37 -12.73
N SER A 216 9.83 -31.35 -14.04
CA SER A 216 8.62 -31.27 -14.84
C SER A 216 8.69 -32.27 -15.98
N THR A 217 7.57 -32.87 -16.36
CA THR A 217 7.43 -33.81 -17.47
C THR A 217 6.94 -33.16 -18.77
N GLY A 218 6.57 -31.88 -18.73
CA GLY A 218 6.07 -31.11 -19.85
C GLY A 218 5.58 -29.74 -19.42
N PRO A 219 5.26 -28.84 -20.36
CA PRO A 219 4.88 -27.48 -20.01
C PRO A 219 3.59 -27.41 -19.19
N HIS A 220 3.70 -26.93 -17.95
CA HIS A 220 2.57 -26.71 -17.05
C HIS A 220 2.93 -25.69 -15.96
N LEU A 221 1.93 -25.12 -15.33
CA LEU A 221 2.04 -24.39 -14.08
C LEU A 221 1.74 -25.34 -12.92
N HIS A 222 2.68 -25.50 -11.99
CA HIS A 222 2.39 -26.04 -10.68
C HIS A 222 2.04 -24.91 -9.74
N PHE A 223 0.82 -24.91 -9.19
CA PHE A 223 0.27 -23.84 -8.35
C PHE A 223 -0.06 -24.35 -6.96
N GLU A 224 0.49 -23.68 -5.93
CA GLU A 224 0.21 -24.00 -4.52
C GLU A 224 -0.41 -22.80 -3.80
N ILE A 225 -1.30 -23.07 -2.85
CA ILE A 225 -1.70 -22.14 -1.79
C ILE A 225 -1.19 -22.71 -0.47
N ARG A 226 -0.56 -21.86 0.36
CA ARG A 226 0.02 -22.25 1.65
C ARG A 226 -0.43 -21.35 2.76
N ARG A 227 -0.62 -21.90 3.96
CA ARG A 227 -0.86 -21.12 5.19
C ARG A 227 0.42 -20.42 5.66
N ALA A 228 0.26 -19.43 6.53
CA ALA A 228 1.33 -18.99 7.44
C ALA A 228 1.91 -20.24 8.14
N GLY A 229 3.23 -20.40 8.17
CA GLY A 229 3.84 -21.63 8.66
C GLY A 229 4.06 -22.71 7.60
N GLY A 230 3.61 -22.52 6.34
CA GLY A 230 4.08 -23.27 5.19
C GLY A 230 3.31 -24.55 4.85
N ALA A 231 2.25 -24.92 5.57
CA ALA A 231 1.40 -26.06 5.22
C ALA A 231 0.65 -25.80 3.90
N ALA A 232 0.66 -26.75 2.98
CA ALA A 232 -0.04 -26.66 1.71
C ALA A 232 -1.56 -26.89 1.91
N LEU A 233 -2.36 -26.08 1.23
CA LEU A 233 -3.81 -26.19 1.17
C LEU A 233 -4.23 -26.72 -0.21
N ASN A 234 -5.38 -27.37 -0.29
CA ASN A 234 -5.98 -27.70 -1.58
C ASN A 234 -6.42 -26.41 -2.29
N PRO A 235 -5.79 -26.02 -3.42
CA PRO A 235 -6.14 -24.77 -4.08
C PRO A 235 -7.59 -24.70 -4.58
N LEU A 236 -8.20 -25.84 -4.91
CA LEU A 236 -9.56 -25.91 -5.45
C LEU A 236 -10.62 -25.44 -4.44
N VAL A 237 -10.32 -25.47 -3.14
CA VAL A 237 -11.25 -24.99 -2.09
C VAL A 237 -11.32 -23.45 -2.08
N LYS A 238 -10.26 -22.78 -2.59
CA LYS A 238 -10.14 -21.31 -2.56
C LYS A 238 -10.32 -20.66 -3.94
N LEU A 239 -10.12 -21.40 -5.00
CA LEU A 239 -10.32 -20.93 -6.37
C LEU A 239 -11.81 -20.94 -6.73
N PRO A 240 -12.27 -19.97 -7.55
CA PRO A 240 -13.65 -19.98 -8.05
C PRO A 240 -13.88 -21.21 -8.93
N ALA A 241 -15.14 -21.66 -9.00
CA ALA A 241 -15.53 -22.72 -9.92
C ALA A 241 -15.07 -22.36 -11.35
N ARG A 242 -14.52 -23.35 -12.07
CA ARG A 242 -14.19 -23.15 -13.48
C ARG A 242 -15.50 -23.01 -14.27
N LYS A 243 -15.63 -21.91 -14.99
CA LYS A 243 -16.67 -21.86 -16.03
C LYS A 243 -16.28 -22.86 -17.11
N ALA A 244 -17.21 -23.75 -17.44
CA ALA A 244 -17.07 -24.69 -18.53
C ALA A 244 -16.81 -23.98 -19.85
#